data_79e25a7e4d02ae96bb5a3b4cb4f92b39
#
_entry.id   79e25a7e4d02ae96bb5a3b4cb4f92b39
#
_cell.length_a   1.000
_cell.length_b   1.000
_cell.length_c   1.000
_cell.angle_alpha   90.00
_cell.angle_beta   90.00
_cell.angle_gamma   90.00
#
_symmetry.space_group_name_H-M   'P 1'
#
loop_
_entity.id
_entity.type
_entity.pdbx_description
1 polymer ?
#
loop_
_entity_poly.entity_id
_entity_poly.type
_entity_poly.pdbx_seq_one_letter_code
_entity_poly.pdbx_strand_id
1 'polypeptide(L)'
;MNAANRSRFVYVTFIRTTPPNLWEALTEPQFVRQYWFNTTVECGWKKGSPWKMVRPDGSLTDTGEILEIDPPRRMVIRWQNEWNPELKAEGPSRCTYELDPVDSAVKLTITHEIDRPESKLITAVSGAWPSCLSNLKSLLETGEVAITTHPGH
;
A
#
# COMPACT_ATOMS: atom_id res chain seq x y z
N MET A 1 14.26 -18.98 -7.87
CA MET A 1 12.81 -19.18 -8.06
C MET A 1 12.40 -18.81 -9.47
N ASN A 2 11.56 -19.62 -10.06
CA ASN A 2 11.05 -19.38 -11.41
C ASN A 2 9.92 -18.35 -11.36
N ALA A 3 9.90 -17.40 -12.30
CA ALA A 3 8.85 -16.39 -12.40
C ALA A 3 7.45 -17.00 -12.55
N ALA A 4 7.33 -18.20 -13.13
CA ALA A 4 6.06 -18.91 -13.28
C ALA A 4 5.43 -19.32 -11.95
N ASN A 5 6.20 -19.35 -10.86
CA ASN A 5 5.72 -19.71 -9.52
C ASN A 5 5.42 -18.50 -8.64
N ARG A 6 5.38 -17.31 -9.25
CA ARG A 6 5.16 -16.06 -8.51
C ARG A 6 4.16 -15.18 -9.26
N SER A 7 3.30 -14.54 -8.50
CA SER A 7 2.43 -13.47 -9.02
C SER A 7 2.94 -12.14 -8.51
N ARG A 8 2.95 -11.13 -9.38
CA ARG A 8 3.50 -9.81 -9.06
C ARG A 8 2.71 -8.72 -9.76
N PHE A 9 2.49 -7.62 -9.03
CA PHE A 9 1.94 -6.39 -9.58
C PHE A 9 2.90 -5.25 -9.25
N VAL A 10 3.25 -4.46 -10.26
CA VAL A 10 4.12 -3.28 -10.07
C VAL A 10 3.35 -2.05 -10.57
N TYR A 11 3.29 -1.02 -9.73
CA TYR A 11 2.67 0.23 -10.10
C TYR A 11 3.63 1.38 -9.82
N VAL A 12 3.79 2.28 -10.80
CA VAL A 12 4.70 3.43 -10.70
C VAL A 12 3.89 4.69 -10.91
N THR A 13 4.08 5.67 -10.04
CA THR A 13 3.49 7.00 -10.21
C THR A 13 4.50 8.06 -9.77
N PHE A 14 4.37 9.25 -10.36
CA PHE A 14 5.22 10.39 -10.02
C PHE A 14 4.34 11.44 -9.34
N ILE A 15 4.72 11.85 -8.13
CA ILE A 15 3.95 12.78 -7.30
C ILE A 15 4.79 14.03 -7.05
N ARG A 16 4.24 15.21 -7.31
CA ARG A 16 4.91 16.47 -7.03
C ARG A 16 4.91 16.72 -5.52
N THR A 17 5.97 16.27 -4.87
CA THR A 17 6.15 16.36 -3.43
C THR A 17 7.62 16.05 -3.11
N THR A 18 7.96 15.98 -1.83
CA THR A 18 9.29 15.58 -1.36
C THR A 18 9.24 14.20 -0.72
N PRO A 19 10.38 13.47 -0.67
CA PRO A 19 10.38 12.17 0.01
C PRO A 19 9.89 12.21 1.46
N PRO A 20 10.29 13.17 2.31
CA PRO A 20 9.75 13.24 3.67
C PRO A 20 8.24 13.46 3.71
N ASN A 21 7.69 14.31 2.84
CA ASN A 21 6.25 14.57 2.81
C ASN A 21 5.47 13.34 2.33
N LEU A 22 5.98 12.65 1.32
CA LEU A 22 5.35 11.42 0.84
C LEU A 22 5.41 10.33 1.92
N TRP A 23 6.55 10.20 2.58
CA TRP A 23 6.70 9.22 3.67
C TRP A 23 5.68 9.47 4.78
N GLU A 24 5.51 10.74 5.16
CA GLU A 24 4.51 11.12 6.16
C GLU A 24 3.10 10.72 5.71
N ALA A 25 2.76 11.00 4.44
CA ALA A 25 1.44 10.64 3.91
C ALA A 25 1.22 9.12 3.89
N LEU A 26 2.28 8.34 3.71
CA LEU A 26 2.18 6.88 3.68
C LEU A 26 2.07 6.27 5.08
N THR A 27 2.51 6.97 6.12
CA THR A 27 2.65 6.39 7.46
C THR A 27 1.75 7.03 8.53
N GLU A 28 1.33 8.28 8.34
CA GLU A 28 0.46 8.95 9.31
C GLU A 28 -1.00 8.51 9.12
N PRO A 29 -1.65 8.01 10.21
CA PRO A 29 -3.02 7.50 10.10
C PRO A 29 -4.02 8.48 9.49
N GLN A 30 -3.89 9.76 9.79
CA GLN A 30 -4.81 10.78 9.28
C GLN A 30 -4.70 10.97 7.77
N PHE A 31 -3.47 10.87 7.21
CA PHE A 31 -3.28 10.92 5.77
C PHE A 31 -3.80 9.67 5.11
N VAL A 32 -3.48 8.50 5.66
CA VAL A 32 -3.91 7.21 5.10
C VAL A 32 -5.43 7.15 5.01
N ARG A 33 -6.13 7.61 6.07
CA ARG A 33 -7.59 7.63 6.07
C ARG A 33 -8.17 8.42 4.91
N GLN A 34 -7.53 9.50 4.52
CA GLN A 34 -8.04 10.36 3.46
C GLN A 34 -7.95 9.73 2.07
N TYR A 35 -6.86 9.04 1.78
CA TYR A 35 -6.69 8.48 0.44
C TYR A 35 -7.03 6.99 0.33
N TRP A 36 -7.19 6.30 1.47
CA TRP A 36 -7.50 4.87 1.52
C TRP A 36 -8.96 4.61 1.89
N PHE A 37 -9.87 5.45 1.39
CA PHE A 37 -11.34 5.29 1.54
C PHE A 37 -11.77 5.04 2.98
N ASN A 38 -11.35 5.92 3.91
CA ASN A 38 -11.65 5.88 5.36
C ASN A 38 -10.99 4.75 6.13
N THR A 39 -10.21 3.89 5.48
CA THR A 39 -9.41 2.89 6.17
C THR A 39 -8.12 3.55 6.65
N THR A 40 -7.71 3.28 7.88
CA THR A 40 -6.49 3.85 8.42
C THR A 40 -5.46 2.76 8.74
N VAL A 41 -4.26 3.18 9.14
CA VAL A 41 -3.16 2.28 9.46
C VAL A 41 -2.79 2.40 10.93
N GLU A 42 -2.43 1.27 11.56
CA GLU A 42 -1.86 1.23 12.90
C GLU A 42 -0.54 0.47 12.83
N CYS A 43 0.54 1.14 13.19
CA CYS A 43 1.88 0.54 13.10
C CYS A 43 2.87 1.35 13.92
N GLY A 44 3.88 0.66 14.47
CA GLY A 44 4.98 1.31 15.19
C GLY A 44 6.12 1.74 14.28
N TRP A 45 6.08 1.38 13.00
CA TRP A 45 7.03 1.76 11.95
C TRP A 45 8.49 1.43 12.29
N LYS A 46 8.69 0.24 12.86
CA LYS A 46 10.02 -0.33 13.12
C LYS A 46 10.06 -1.73 12.55
N LYS A 47 11.25 -2.23 12.21
CA LYS A 47 11.40 -3.61 11.77
C LYS A 47 10.82 -4.55 12.83
N GLY A 48 9.94 -5.46 12.41
CA GLY A 48 9.25 -6.38 13.29
C GLY A 48 7.96 -5.85 13.91
N SER A 49 7.63 -4.57 13.71
CA SER A 49 6.37 -4.01 14.24
C SER A 49 5.17 -4.65 13.57
N PRO A 50 4.10 -4.95 14.32
CA PRO A 50 2.82 -5.29 13.71
C PRO A 50 2.31 -4.13 12.86
N TRP A 51 1.66 -4.48 11.76
CA TRP A 51 1.05 -3.54 10.84
C TRP A 51 -0.40 -3.95 10.61
N LYS A 52 -1.33 -2.98 10.67
CA LYS A 52 -2.76 -3.25 10.52
C LYS A 52 -3.43 -2.16 9.72
N MET A 53 -4.37 -2.56 8.86
CA MET A 53 -5.30 -1.63 8.20
C MET A 53 -6.67 -1.81 8.84
N VAL A 54 -7.26 -0.70 9.30
CA VAL A 54 -8.43 -0.71 10.18
C VAL A 54 -9.55 0.15 9.59
N ARG A 55 -10.75 -0.41 9.46
CA ARG A 55 -11.94 0.34 9.03
C ARG A 55 -12.47 1.21 10.16
N PRO A 56 -13.35 2.18 9.85
CA PRO A 56 -13.94 3.04 10.90
C PRO A 56 -14.67 2.29 12.01
N ASP A 57 -15.21 1.10 11.72
CA ASP A 57 -15.90 0.27 12.72
C ASP A 57 -14.94 -0.56 13.57
N GLY A 58 -13.63 -0.43 13.34
CA GLY A 58 -12.60 -1.19 14.08
C GLY A 58 -12.25 -2.53 13.49
N SER A 59 -12.95 -2.98 12.44
CA SER A 59 -12.62 -4.26 11.80
C SER A 59 -11.33 -4.15 10.99
N LEU A 60 -10.61 -5.25 10.89
CA LEU A 60 -9.34 -5.32 10.16
C LEU A 60 -9.57 -5.73 8.72
N THR A 61 -8.98 -4.97 7.78
CA THR A 61 -8.97 -5.37 6.38
C THR A 61 -7.73 -6.19 6.05
N ASP A 62 -6.61 -5.80 6.65
CA ASP A 62 -5.31 -6.43 6.40
C ASP A 62 -4.46 -6.37 7.66
N THR A 63 -3.56 -7.33 7.80
CA THR A 63 -2.59 -7.36 8.91
C THR A 63 -1.23 -7.76 8.37
N GLY A 64 -0.20 -7.57 9.18
CA GLY A 64 1.13 -7.97 8.78
C GLY A 64 2.21 -7.49 9.71
N GLU A 65 3.37 -7.32 9.13
CA GLU A 65 4.58 -7.01 9.88
C GLU A 65 5.53 -6.21 8.98
N ILE A 66 6.26 -5.27 9.58
CA ILE A 66 7.31 -4.54 8.88
C ILE A 66 8.53 -5.44 8.76
N LEU A 67 8.87 -5.83 7.54
CA LEU A 67 10.04 -6.68 7.26
C LEU A 67 11.31 -5.86 7.12
N GLU A 68 11.22 -4.69 6.47
CA GLU A 68 12.33 -3.75 6.29
C GLU A 68 11.78 -2.34 6.33
N ILE A 69 12.54 -1.39 6.83
CA ILE A 69 12.17 0.02 6.83
C ILE A 69 13.40 0.91 6.81
N ASP A 70 13.43 1.86 5.86
CA ASP A 70 14.50 2.83 5.69
C ASP A 70 13.88 4.17 5.25
N PRO A 71 13.38 4.97 6.22
CA PRO A 71 12.74 6.24 5.89
C PRO A 71 13.72 7.25 5.30
N PRO A 72 13.34 8.07 4.35
CA PRO A 72 12.06 8.09 3.65
C PRO A 72 12.12 7.40 2.27
N ARG A 73 12.90 6.32 2.14
CA ARG A 73 13.22 5.73 0.85
C ARG A 73 12.55 4.40 0.55
N ARG A 74 12.38 3.55 1.57
CA ARG A 74 11.96 2.18 1.32
C ARG A 74 11.31 1.53 2.53
N MET A 75 10.26 0.74 2.31
CA MET A 75 9.75 -0.18 3.33
C MET A 75 9.18 -1.42 2.66
N VAL A 76 9.25 -2.54 3.38
CA VAL A 76 8.70 -3.82 2.94
C VAL A 76 7.76 -4.33 4.02
N ILE A 77 6.54 -4.64 3.63
CA ILE A 77 5.48 -5.10 4.54
C ILE A 77 5.08 -6.51 4.16
N ARG A 78 5.05 -7.41 5.14
CA ARG A 78 4.38 -8.69 4.98
C ARG A 78 2.90 -8.42 5.14
N TRP A 79 2.09 -8.79 4.14
CA TRP A 79 0.71 -8.36 4.00
C TRP A 79 -0.22 -9.57 3.97
N GLN A 80 -1.19 -9.62 4.89
CA GLN A 80 -2.17 -10.69 4.97
C GLN A 80 -3.57 -10.09 4.83
N ASN A 81 -4.36 -10.58 3.85
CA ASN A 81 -5.75 -10.18 3.73
C ASN A 81 -6.57 -10.80 4.85
N GLU A 82 -7.46 -10.02 5.49
CA GLU A 82 -8.23 -10.49 6.65
C GLU A 82 -9.74 -10.50 6.42
N TRP A 83 -10.22 -9.85 5.36
CA TRP A 83 -11.68 -9.72 5.18
C TRP A 83 -12.26 -10.67 4.14
N ASN A 84 -11.47 -11.19 3.24
CA ASN A 84 -11.92 -12.10 2.19
C ASN A 84 -11.30 -13.47 2.42
N PRO A 85 -12.09 -14.49 2.79
CA PRO A 85 -11.54 -15.83 3.12
C PRO A 85 -10.74 -16.47 2.00
N GLU A 86 -11.12 -16.23 0.74
CA GLU A 86 -10.42 -16.79 -0.41
C GLU A 86 -9.04 -16.16 -0.58
N LEU A 87 -8.93 -14.85 -0.39
CA LEU A 87 -7.65 -14.15 -0.46
C LEU A 87 -6.80 -14.48 0.76
N LYS A 88 -7.40 -14.55 1.94
CA LYS A 88 -6.70 -14.91 3.17
C LYS A 88 -6.08 -16.31 3.07
N ALA A 89 -6.77 -17.23 2.43
CA ALA A 89 -6.31 -18.61 2.27
C ALA A 89 -5.06 -18.73 1.41
N GLU A 90 -4.76 -17.73 0.58
CA GLU A 90 -3.53 -17.73 -0.22
C GLU A 90 -2.28 -17.49 0.62
N GLY A 91 -2.45 -16.98 1.84
CA GLY A 91 -1.34 -16.70 2.73
C GLY A 91 -0.78 -15.29 2.57
N PRO A 92 0.31 -14.99 3.30
CA PRO A 92 0.89 -13.65 3.26
C PRO A 92 1.58 -13.35 1.95
N SER A 93 1.51 -12.07 1.56
CA SER A 93 2.21 -11.51 0.42
C SER A 93 3.28 -10.53 0.92
N ARG A 94 4.02 -9.94 -0.02
CA ARG A 94 5.04 -8.95 0.29
C ARG A 94 4.74 -7.70 -0.53
N CYS A 95 4.69 -6.56 0.15
CA CYS A 95 4.48 -5.28 -0.50
C CYS A 95 5.68 -4.38 -0.24
N THR A 96 6.33 -3.93 -1.31
CA THR A 96 7.50 -3.06 -1.24
C THR A 96 7.14 -1.67 -1.73
N TYR A 97 7.49 -0.64 -0.94
CA TYR A 97 7.34 0.77 -1.28
C TYR A 97 8.73 1.34 -1.50
N GLU A 98 8.96 1.98 -2.64
CA GLU A 98 10.23 2.63 -2.96
C GLU A 98 9.98 4.06 -3.41
N LEU A 99 10.68 5.01 -2.78
CA LEU A 99 10.54 6.45 -3.03
C LEU A 99 11.86 6.98 -3.57
N ASP A 100 11.86 7.45 -4.81
CA ASP A 100 13.04 7.99 -5.47
C ASP A 100 12.78 9.44 -5.90
N PRO A 101 13.60 10.41 -5.42
CA PRO A 101 13.43 11.80 -5.86
C PRO A 101 13.80 11.95 -7.34
N VAL A 102 12.95 12.65 -8.09
CA VAL A 102 13.17 12.94 -9.51
C VAL A 102 12.73 14.38 -9.76
N ASP A 103 13.68 15.28 -9.90
CA ASP A 103 13.40 16.73 -10.08
C ASP A 103 12.50 17.27 -8.96
N SER A 104 11.33 17.79 -9.29
CA SER A 104 10.36 18.32 -8.31
C SER A 104 9.35 17.30 -7.84
N ALA A 105 9.58 16.02 -8.15
CA ALA A 105 8.65 14.93 -7.84
C ALA A 105 9.36 13.79 -7.12
N VAL A 106 8.55 12.86 -6.62
CA VAL A 106 9.02 11.57 -6.12
C VAL A 106 8.42 10.48 -6.98
N LYS A 107 9.26 9.59 -7.46
CA LYS A 107 8.82 8.37 -8.14
C LYS A 107 8.48 7.35 -7.05
N LEU A 108 7.21 7.02 -6.93
CA LEU A 108 6.74 6.00 -5.99
C LEU A 108 6.51 4.70 -6.75
N THR A 109 7.20 3.65 -6.34
CA THR A 109 7.04 2.31 -6.90
C THR A 109 6.46 1.39 -5.84
N ILE A 110 5.33 0.76 -6.17
CA ILE A 110 4.71 -0.28 -5.34
C ILE A 110 4.92 -1.61 -6.05
N THR A 111 5.53 -2.57 -5.34
CA THR A 111 5.67 -3.94 -5.82
C THR A 111 4.95 -4.85 -4.85
N HIS A 112 3.86 -5.49 -5.29
CA HIS A 112 3.08 -6.41 -4.47
C HIS A 112 3.20 -7.79 -5.08
N GLU A 113 3.72 -8.76 -4.31
CA GLU A 113 4.04 -10.09 -4.84
C GLU A 113 3.75 -11.19 -3.84
N ILE A 114 3.50 -12.39 -4.37
CA ILE A 114 3.24 -13.57 -3.56
C ILE A 114 3.87 -14.78 -4.27
N ASP A 115 4.38 -15.74 -3.49
CA ASP A 115 5.07 -16.91 -4.01
C ASP A 115 4.07 -18.00 -4.42
N ARG A 116 3.22 -17.68 -5.39
CA ARG A 116 2.30 -18.63 -6.01
C ARG A 116 1.87 -18.11 -7.38
N PRO A 117 1.58 -18.99 -8.35
CA PRO A 117 1.08 -18.57 -9.67
C PRO A 117 -0.40 -18.21 -9.59
N GLU A 118 -0.86 -17.36 -10.52
CA GLU A 118 -2.27 -17.03 -10.71
C GLU A 118 -2.99 -16.60 -9.44
N SER A 119 -2.36 -15.71 -8.66
CA SER A 119 -2.89 -15.26 -7.38
C SER A 119 -4.12 -14.38 -7.55
N LYS A 120 -5.19 -14.73 -6.85
CA LYS A 120 -6.40 -13.91 -6.78
C LYS A 120 -6.17 -12.66 -5.95
N LEU A 121 -5.30 -12.74 -4.94
CA LEU A 121 -4.91 -11.57 -4.14
C LEU A 121 -4.23 -10.53 -5.03
N ILE A 122 -3.27 -10.94 -5.86
CA ILE A 122 -2.57 -9.99 -6.74
C ILE A 122 -3.53 -9.39 -7.75
N THR A 123 -4.46 -10.16 -8.29
CA THR A 123 -5.50 -9.63 -9.17
C THR A 123 -6.35 -8.57 -8.44
N ALA A 124 -6.74 -8.85 -7.21
CA ALA A 124 -7.56 -7.92 -6.41
C ALA A 124 -6.80 -6.61 -6.12
N VAL A 125 -5.55 -6.70 -5.67
CA VAL A 125 -4.77 -5.49 -5.35
C VAL A 125 -4.41 -4.69 -6.60
N SER A 126 -4.28 -5.34 -7.75
CA SER A 126 -4.00 -4.64 -9.01
C SER A 126 -5.14 -3.70 -9.40
N GLY A 127 -6.37 -3.98 -8.96
CA GLY A 127 -7.50 -3.09 -9.15
C GLY A 127 -7.58 -1.99 -8.08
N ALA A 128 -7.11 -2.26 -6.87
CA ALA A 128 -7.21 -1.34 -5.75
C ALA A 128 -6.08 -0.29 -5.71
N TRP A 129 -4.85 -0.70 -5.97
CA TRP A 129 -3.70 0.21 -5.90
C TRP A 129 -3.86 1.47 -6.76
N PRO A 130 -4.27 1.39 -8.04
CA PRO A 130 -4.38 2.60 -8.86
C PRO A 130 -5.32 3.65 -8.28
N SER A 131 -6.47 3.26 -7.72
CA SER A 131 -7.41 4.23 -7.15
C SER A 131 -6.86 4.85 -5.87
N CYS A 132 -6.24 4.07 -5.00
CA CYS A 132 -5.63 4.58 -3.78
C CYS A 132 -4.49 5.54 -4.09
N LEU A 133 -3.61 5.19 -5.02
CA LEU A 133 -2.47 6.02 -5.35
C LEU A 133 -2.85 7.26 -6.16
N SER A 134 -3.93 7.19 -6.95
CA SER A 134 -4.49 8.39 -7.58
C SER A 134 -4.99 9.37 -6.53
N ASN A 135 -5.63 8.87 -5.48
CA ASN A 135 -6.07 9.70 -4.36
C ASN A 135 -4.88 10.29 -3.59
N LEU A 136 -3.84 9.49 -3.34
CA LEU A 136 -2.64 9.96 -2.67
C LEU A 136 -1.97 11.11 -3.45
N LYS A 137 -1.82 10.90 -4.76
CA LYS A 137 -1.25 11.92 -5.65
C LYS A 137 -2.09 13.19 -5.62
N SER A 138 -3.39 13.06 -5.78
CA SER A 138 -4.30 14.22 -5.77
C SER A 138 -4.24 14.95 -4.43
N LEU A 139 -4.26 14.22 -3.31
CA LEU A 139 -4.20 14.82 -1.98
C LEU A 139 -2.91 15.63 -1.79
N LEU A 140 -1.77 15.10 -2.18
CA LEU A 140 -0.49 15.77 -2.02
C LEU A 140 -0.31 16.95 -2.98
N GLU A 141 -0.87 16.87 -4.19
CA GLU A 141 -0.70 17.92 -5.20
C GLU A 141 -1.76 19.01 -5.12
N THR A 142 -2.98 18.69 -4.66
CA THR A 142 -4.10 19.64 -4.67
C THR A 142 -4.75 19.87 -3.30
N GLY A 143 -4.48 19.02 -2.33
CA GLY A 143 -5.13 19.07 -1.01
C GLY A 143 -6.43 18.29 -0.93
N GLU A 144 -6.89 17.68 -2.02
CA GLU A 144 -8.15 16.93 -2.07
C GLU A 144 -7.97 15.60 -2.79
N VAL A 145 -8.74 14.58 -2.38
CA VAL A 145 -8.75 13.31 -3.09
C VAL A 145 -9.68 13.40 -4.30
N ALA A 146 -9.38 12.61 -5.32
CA ALA A 146 -10.15 12.61 -6.56
C ALA A 146 -11.33 11.65 -6.53
N ILE A 147 -11.23 10.55 -5.77
CA ILE A 147 -12.21 9.47 -5.76
C ILE A 147 -12.70 9.28 -4.33
N THR A 148 -14.01 9.46 -4.09
CA THR A 148 -14.58 9.36 -2.76
C THR A 148 -15.29 8.04 -2.50
N THR A 149 -15.67 7.30 -3.55
CA THR A 149 -16.30 6.01 -3.44
C THR A 149 -15.36 4.94 -3.96
N HIS A 150 -15.12 3.90 -3.18
CA HIS A 150 -14.22 2.83 -3.57
C HIS A 150 -14.73 2.14 -4.83
N PRO A 151 -13.94 2.14 -5.93
CA PRO A 151 -14.43 1.63 -7.22
C PRO A 151 -14.51 0.11 -7.33
N GLY A 152 -14.18 -0.64 -6.33
CA GLY A 152 -14.24 -2.10 -6.35
C GLY A 152 -15.36 -2.69 -5.53
N HIS A 153 -16.27 -1.86 -5.06
CA HIS A 153 -17.38 -2.32 -4.20
C HIS A 153 -18.69 -2.39 -4.90
#